data_e7687af6f60f8788ead43e1131de5087
#
_entry.id   e7687af6f60f8788ead43e1131de5087
#
_cell.length_a   1.000
_cell.length_b   1.000
_cell.length_c   1.000
_cell.angle_alpha   90.00
_cell.angle_beta   90.00
_cell.angle_gamma   90.00
#
_symmetry.space_group_name_H-M   'P 1'
#
loop_
_entity.id
_entity.type
_entity.pdbx_description
1 polymer ?
#
loop_
_entity_poly.entity_id
_entity_poly.type
_entity_poly.pdbx_seq_one_letter_code
_entity_poly.pdbx_strand_id
1 'polypeptide(L)'
;MKKTYGLLLCLGALITGCATNTVSIPDNHYSDAYRGVPSPASILLLPISPDKDEYRHGVSAVTHLLVEDLQTRHTVETVSVPVFNASWQQAIEDVGGIYSATSGAFDRERYFRAVEELLQELNPEGDHDIVIFPALVERQAQSTGKYATWDGVRRANITDGLDNARFSRWHGSVGAVSLQLNSFDGQGRWLATSYGGLVLPHFYTIKDKIPRTHLKDDMFADENALEEGVRLAVVPLLGPVVKNK
;
A
#
# COMPACT_ATOMS: atom_id res chain seq x y z
N MET A 1 -13.76 -77.75 -2.73
CA MET A 1 -13.68 -76.58 -3.62
C MET A 1 -14.30 -75.39 -2.88
N LYS A 2 -13.49 -74.51 -2.28
CA LYS A 2 -13.92 -73.29 -1.57
C LYS A 2 -13.51 -72.08 -2.39
N LYS A 3 -14.47 -71.35 -2.92
CA LYS A 3 -14.26 -70.05 -3.64
C LYS A 3 -14.21 -68.92 -2.65
N THR A 4 -13.04 -68.29 -2.51
CA THR A 4 -12.80 -67.05 -1.72
C THR A 4 -13.06 -65.87 -2.63
N TYR A 5 -14.08 -65.05 -2.29
CA TYR A 5 -14.33 -63.77 -2.94
C TYR A 5 -13.49 -62.67 -2.27
N GLY A 6 -12.53 -62.15 -3.00
CA GLY A 6 -11.74 -61.00 -2.58
C GLY A 6 -12.56 -59.69 -2.70
N LEU A 7 -12.81 -59.04 -1.58
CA LEU A 7 -13.43 -57.74 -1.49
C LEU A 7 -12.39 -56.66 -1.74
N LEU A 8 -12.45 -56.05 -2.93
CA LEU A 8 -11.57 -54.91 -3.31
C LEU A 8 -12.18 -53.66 -2.71
N LEU A 9 -11.57 -53.13 -1.63
CA LEU A 9 -11.93 -51.89 -0.99
C LEU A 9 -11.26 -50.73 -1.74
N CYS A 10 -12.00 -50.07 -2.62
CA CYS A 10 -11.55 -48.83 -3.25
C CYS A 10 -11.56 -47.68 -2.22
N LEU A 11 -10.39 -47.37 -1.69
CA LEU A 11 -10.16 -46.22 -0.83
C LEU A 11 -10.08 -44.96 -1.71
N GLY A 12 -11.25 -44.32 -1.92
CA GLY A 12 -11.34 -43.02 -2.60
C GLY A 12 -10.72 -41.94 -1.73
N ALA A 13 -9.51 -41.55 -2.05
CA ALA A 13 -8.88 -40.37 -1.46
C ALA A 13 -9.63 -39.11 -1.91
N LEU A 14 -10.47 -38.57 -1.03
CA LEU A 14 -11.06 -37.23 -1.17
C LEU A 14 -9.92 -36.23 -1.02
N ILE A 15 -9.34 -35.80 -2.15
CA ILE A 15 -8.45 -34.65 -2.20
C ILE A 15 -9.35 -33.42 -2.05
N THR A 16 -9.59 -33.01 -0.80
CA THR A 16 -10.14 -31.68 -0.50
C THR A 16 -9.07 -30.68 -0.86
N GLY A 17 -9.07 -30.20 -2.10
CA GLY A 17 -8.29 -29.06 -2.52
C GLY A 17 -8.74 -27.84 -1.71
N CYS A 18 -8.02 -27.53 -0.63
CA CYS A 18 -8.10 -26.21 -0.01
C CYS A 18 -7.73 -25.20 -1.10
N ALA A 19 -8.71 -24.47 -1.63
CA ALA A 19 -8.46 -23.25 -2.37
C ALA A 19 -7.79 -22.28 -1.37
N THR A 20 -6.47 -22.27 -1.36
CA THR A 20 -5.72 -21.28 -0.60
C THR A 20 -6.08 -19.92 -1.20
N ASN A 21 -6.76 -19.07 -0.43
CA ASN A 21 -6.93 -17.65 -0.74
C ASN A 21 -5.54 -17.01 -0.66
N THR A 22 -4.77 -17.12 -1.72
CA THR A 22 -3.47 -16.47 -1.83
C THR A 22 -3.69 -14.97 -1.94
N VAL A 23 -3.45 -14.26 -0.84
CA VAL A 23 -3.32 -12.82 -0.83
C VAL A 23 -1.91 -12.52 -1.34
N SER A 24 -1.75 -11.52 -2.23
CA SER A 24 -0.43 -11.14 -2.71
C SER A 24 0.40 -10.57 -1.55
N ILE A 25 1.66 -11.01 -1.43
CA ILE A 25 2.59 -10.43 -0.47
C ILE A 25 2.94 -9.01 -0.96
N PRO A 26 2.90 -7.98 -0.09
CA PRO A 26 3.35 -6.64 -0.45
C PRO A 26 4.82 -6.65 -0.90
N ASP A 27 5.13 -5.84 -1.90
CA ASP A 27 6.48 -5.67 -2.45
C ASP A 27 7.28 -4.68 -1.59
N ASN A 28 7.49 -5.04 -0.32
CA ASN A 28 8.19 -4.20 0.64
C ASN A 28 9.71 -4.28 0.44
N HIS A 29 10.39 -3.14 0.56
CA HIS A 29 11.83 -3.02 0.42
C HIS A 29 12.46 -2.47 1.69
N TYR A 30 13.63 -2.97 2.04
CA TYR A 30 14.38 -2.56 3.23
C TYR A 30 15.84 -2.28 2.86
N SER A 31 16.43 -1.28 3.51
CA SER A 31 17.88 -1.07 3.41
C SER A 31 18.63 -2.16 4.17
N ASP A 32 19.87 -2.42 3.78
CA ASP A 32 20.74 -3.36 4.50
C ASP A 32 21.02 -2.92 5.95
N ALA A 33 20.90 -1.61 6.22
CA ALA A 33 21.08 -1.02 7.54
C ALA A 33 19.81 -1.11 8.42
N TYR A 34 18.64 -1.44 7.86
CA TYR A 34 17.40 -1.48 8.61
C TYR A 34 17.43 -2.55 9.71
N ARG A 35 17.11 -2.17 10.94
CA ARG A 35 17.10 -3.07 12.12
C ARG A 35 15.78 -3.01 12.89
N GLY A 36 14.72 -2.48 12.25
CA GLY A 36 13.47 -2.14 12.93
C GLY A 36 13.51 -0.73 13.51
N VAL A 37 12.35 -0.28 13.95
CA VAL A 37 12.16 1.03 14.58
C VAL A 37 12.04 0.84 16.10
N PRO A 38 12.65 1.71 16.92
CA PRO A 38 12.43 1.68 18.37
C PRO A 38 10.94 1.74 18.72
N SER A 39 10.56 1.19 19.87
CA SER A 39 9.18 1.29 20.36
C SER A 39 9.21 1.68 21.85
N PRO A 40 8.68 2.85 22.23
CA PRO A 40 8.11 3.90 21.36
C PRO A 40 9.17 4.63 20.53
N ALA A 41 8.79 5.15 19.36
CA ALA A 41 9.60 6.02 18.52
C ALA A 41 9.00 7.43 18.46
N SER A 42 9.85 8.42 18.18
CA SER A 42 9.42 9.75 17.76
C SER A 42 9.34 9.79 16.22
N ILE A 43 8.16 10.06 15.68
CA ILE A 43 7.87 10.01 14.23
C ILE A 43 7.52 11.40 13.73
N LEU A 44 8.22 11.86 12.69
CA LEU A 44 7.81 13.00 11.89
C LEU A 44 7.03 12.48 10.67
N LEU A 45 5.73 12.77 10.62
CA LEU A 45 4.87 12.37 9.52
C LEU A 45 4.64 13.53 8.57
N LEU A 46 5.07 13.36 7.33
CA LEU A 46 4.86 14.34 6.27
C LEU A 46 3.46 14.17 5.65
N PRO A 47 2.94 15.20 4.94
CA PRO A 47 1.66 15.10 4.26
C PRO A 47 1.63 13.99 3.21
N ILE A 48 0.48 13.34 3.06
CA ILE A 48 0.28 12.33 2.01
C ILE A 48 0.32 13.01 0.63
N SER A 49 1.18 12.49 -0.25
CA SER A 49 1.26 12.89 -1.67
C SER A 49 0.47 11.91 -2.54
N PRO A 50 -0.56 12.34 -3.28
CA PRO A 50 -1.25 11.47 -4.21
C PRO A 50 -0.58 11.49 -5.59
N ASP A 51 -0.37 10.32 -6.22
CA ASP A 51 0.15 10.18 -7.58
C ASP A 51 -0.76 10.80 -8.65
N LYS A 52 -2.08 10.79 -8.38
CA LYS A 52 -3.12 11.27 -9.28
C LYS A 52 -4.07 12.19 -8.55
N ASP A 53 -4.59 13.18 -9.28
CA ASP A 53 -5.57 14.12 -8.73
C ASP A 53 -6.83 13.43 -8.21
N GLU A 54 -7.28 12.36 -8.84
CA GLU A 54 -8.43 11.57 -8.42
C GLU A 54 -8.26 10.92 -7.04
N TYR A 55 -7.02 10.72 -6.55
CA TYR A 55 -6.76 10.16 -5.23
C TYR A 55 -6.78 11.21 -4.10
N ARG A 56 -6.84 12.51 -4.43
CA ARG A 56 -6.91 13.60 -3.44
C ARG A 56 -8.09 13.45 -2.48
N HIS A 57 -9.21 12.90 -2.95
CA HIS A 57 -10.39 12.67 -2.13
C HIS A 57 -10.16 11.68 -0.97
N GLY A 58 -9.18 10.78 -1.10
CA GLY A 58 -8.81 9.82 -0.06
C GLY A 58 -7.81 10.33 0.97
N VAL A 59 -7.08 11.43 0.65
CA VAL A 59 -5.96 11.91 1.48
C VAL A 59 -6.38 12.17 2.93
N SER A 60 -7.50 12.85 3.15
CA SER A 60 -7.96 13.20 4.52
C SER A 60 -8.30 11.95 5.34
N ALA A 61 -9.06 11.00 4.77
CA ALA A 61 -9.46 9.77 5.46
C ALA A 61 -8.24 8.90 5.78
N VAL A 62 -7.35 8.68 4.80
CA VAL A 62 -6.14 7.87 4.99
C VAL A 62 -5.17 8.53 5.98
N THR A 63 -5.03 9.89 5.95
CA THR A 63 -4.20 10.60 6.94
C THR A 63 -4.72 10.39 8.35
N HIS A 64 -6.04 10.51 8.56
CA HIS A 64 -6.67 10.32 9.87
C HIS A 64 -6.35 8.92 10.43
N LEU A 65 -6.61 7.88 9.64
CA LEU A 65 -6.36 6.48 10.03
C LEU A 65 -4.87 6.21 10.26
N LEU A 66 -3.98 6.77 9.42
CA LEU A 66 -2.54 6.60 9.58
C LEU A 66 -2.04 7.24 10.88
N VAL A 67 -2.47 8.48 11.18
CA VAL A 67 -2.10 9.15 12.45
C VAL A 67 -2.63 8.37 13.64
N GLU A 68 -3.88 7.92 13.61
CA GLU A 68 -4.50 7.14 14.67
C GLU A 68 -3.72 5.83 14.92
N ASP A 69 -3.41 5.05 13.88
CA ASP A 69 -2.64 3.79 14.02
C ASP A 69 -1.25 4.05 14.60
N LEU A 70 -0.54 5.05 14.11
CA LEU A 70 0.80 5.40 14.58
C LEU A 70 0.79 5.87 16.05
N GLN A 71 -0.17 6.71 16.44
CA GLN A 71 -0.28 7.27 17.79
C GLN A 71 -0.64 6.22 18.85
N THR A 72 -1.10 5.04 18.47
CA THR A 72 -1.35 3.95 19.43
C THR A 72 -0.07 3.51 20.14
N ARG A 73 1.12 3.76 19.57
CA ARG A 73 2.40 3.21 20.05
C ARG A 73 3.56 4.19 20.03
N HIS A 74 3.44 5.30 19.32
CA HIS A 74 4.52 6.22 19.01
C HIS A 74 4.09 7.66 19.27
N THR A 75 5.06 8.55 19.45
CA THR A 75 4.82 10.00 19.42
C THR A 75 4.87 10.45 17.97
N VAL A 76 3.81 11.09 17.48
CA VAL A 76 3.69 11.51 16.09
C VAL A 76 3.56 13.02 16.03
N GLU A 77 4.48 13.65 15.34
CA GLU A 77 4.40 15.04 14.91
C GLU A 77 4.05 15.08 13.42
N THR A 78 3.14 15.99 13.02
CA THR A 78 2.70 16.13 11.64
C THR A 78 3.14 17.46 11.06
N VAL A 79 3.68 17.45 9.85
CA VAL A 79 4.02 18.68 9.12
C VAL A 79 2.79 19.15 8.33
N SER A 80 2.50 20.45 8.39
CA SER A 80 1.40 21.01 7.60
C SER A 80 1.73 21.05 6.10
N VAL A 81 0.70 20.89 5.25
CA VAL A 81 0.88 20.90 3.78
C VAL A 81 1.58 22.17 3.27
N PRO A 82 1.24 23.40 3.73
CA PRO A 82 1.93 24.60 3.26
C PRO A 82 3.42 24.62 3.61
N VAL A 83 3.77 24.21 4.83
CA VAL A 83 5.18 24.12 5.29
C VAL A 83 5.92 23.10 4.44
N PHE A 84 5.40 21.89 4.36
CA PHE A 84 6.01 20.83 3.55
C PHE A 84 6.24 21.26 2.09
N ASN A 85 5.24 21.85 1.45
CA ASN A 85 5.35 22.25 0.05
C ASN A 85 6.43 23.34 -0.15
N ALA A 86 6.54 24.31 0.76
CA ALA A 86 7.54 25.35 0.67
C ALA A 86 8.95 24.77 0.83
N SER A 87 9.19 23.97 1.87
CA SER A 87 10.48 23.36 2.14
C SER A 87 10.87 22.34 1.07
N TRP A 88 9.92 21.56 0.57
CA TRP A 88 10.17 20.61 -0.52
C TRP A 88 10.53 21.28 -1.84
N GLN A 89 9.84 22.37 -2.17
CA GLN A 89 10.18 23.16 -3.36
C GLN A 89 11.60 23.74 -3.25
N GLN A 90 11.94 24.31 -2.11
CA GLN A 90 13.28 24.84 -1.86
C GLN A 90 14.35 23.74 -1.97
N ALA A 91 14.14 22.59 -1.34
CA ALA A 91 15.07 21.46 -1.40
C ALA A 91 15.28 20.94 -2.85
N ILE A 92 14.22 20.91 -3.66
CA ILE A 92 14.33 20.56 -5.08
C ILE A 92 15.14 21.61 -5.85
N GLU A 93 14.95 22.89 -5.59
CA GLU A 93 15.68 23.99 -6.24
C GLU A 93 17.16 23.93 -5.88
N ASP A 94 17.50 23.70 -4.62
CA ASP A 94 18.87 23.63 -4.10
C ASP A 94 19.70 22.51 -4.73
N VAL A 95 19.07 21.37 -5.04
CA VAL A 95 19.73 20.25 -5.75
C VAL A 95 19.69 20.38 -7.30
N GLY A 96 19.09 21.46 -7.83
CA GLY A 96 18.98 21.70 -9.26
C GLY A 96 17.94 20.83 -9.97
N GLY A 97 16.87 20.47 -9.25
CA GLY A 97 15.77 19.64 -9.75
C GLY A 97 16.02 18.13 -9.63
N ILE A 98 14.94 17.36 -9.50
CA ILE A 98 14.97 15.89 -9.35
C ILE A 98 14.72 15.14 -10.68
N TYR A 99 14.64 15.88 -11.78
CA TYR A 99 14.55 15.33 -13.13
C TYR A 99 15.66 15.88 -14.01
N SER A 100 16.19 15.06 -14.90
CA SER A 100 17.18 15.48 -15.89
C SER A 100 16.59 16.51 -16.83
N ALA A 101 17.20 17.68 -16.94
CA ALA A 101 16.76 18.74 -17.85
C ALA A 101 16.81 18.32 -19.35
N THR A 102 17.66 17.34 -19.70
CA THR A 102 17.85 16.90 -21.08
C THR A 102 16.96 15.73 -21.49
N SER A 103 16.68 14.81 -20.56
CA SER A 103 15.93 13.57 -20.86
C SER A 103 14.57 13.50 -20.17
N GLY A 104 14.29 14.36 -19.19
CA GLY A 104 13.11 14.25 -18.34
C GLY A 104 13.13 13.03 -17.40
N ALA A 105 14.21 12.24 -17.38
CA ALA A 105 14.31 11.07 -16.54
C ALA A 105 14.46 11.47 -15.05
N PHE A 106 13.81 10.70 -14.18
CA PHE A 106 13.93 10.86 -12.73
C PHE A 106 15.38 10.59 -12.28
N ASP A 107 15.93 11.50 -11.49
CA ASP A 107 17.28 11.42 -10.93
C ASP A 107 17.19 11.02 -9.46
N ARG A 108 17.39 9.72 -9.22
CA ARG A 108 17.28 9.14 -7.87
C ARG A 108 18.30 9.74 -6.89
N GLU A 109 19.50 10.05 -7.35
CA GLU A 109 20.55 10.59 -6.49
C GLU A 109 20.20 12.02 -6.03
N ARG A 110 19.71 12.85 -6.94
CA ARG A 110 19.22 14.19 -6.60
C ARG A 110 17.98 14.13 -5.71
N TYR A 111 17.09 13.18 -5.92
CA TYR A 111 15.94 12.99 -5.04
C TYR A 111 16.37 12.73 -3.59
N PHE A 112 17.30 11.81 -3.36
CA PHE A 112 17.78 11.55 -2.00
C PHE A 112 18.48 12.77 -1.38
N ARG A 113 19.26 13.53 -2.15
CA ARG A 113 19.83 14.79 -1.66
C ARG A 113 18.73 15.81 -1.32
N ALA A 114 17.69 15.94 -2.14
CA ALA A 114 16.58 16.83 -1.81
C ALA A 114 15.83 16.39 -0.54
N VAL A 115 15.75 15.08 -0.28
CA VAL A 115 15.21 14.56 1.00
C VAL A 115 16.13 14.96 2.17
N GLU A 116 17.45 14.84 2.03
CA GLU A 116 18.40 15.25 3.06
C GLU A 116 18.27 16.75 3.38
N GLU A 117 18.23 17.62 2.35
CA GLU A 117 18.03 19.07 2.52
C GLU A 117 16.69 19.39 3.20
N LEU A 118 15.60 18.75 2.76
CA LEU A 118 14.29 18.91 3.40
C LEU A 118 14.32 18.55 4.88
N LEU A 119 14.99 17.46 5.25
CA LEU A 119 15.04 17.02 6.64
C LEU A 119 15.98 17.88 7.50
N GLN A 120 17.01 18.50 6.94
CA GLN A 120 17.79 19.51 7.63
C GLN A 120 16.95 20.73 8.01
N GLU A 121 15.94 21.09 7.24
CA GLU A 121 15.02 22.17 7.56
C GLU A 121 13.92 21.75 8.53
N LEU A 122 13.27 20.59 8.27
CA LEU A 122 12.10 20.17 9.04
C LEU A 122 12.44 19.45 10.35
N ASN A 123 13.64 18.90 10.48
CA ASN A 123 14.12 18.14 11.63
C ASN A 123 15.58 18.49 11.96
N PRO A 124 15.91 19.78 12.17
CA PRO A 124 17.31 20.26 12.28
C PRO A 124 18.05 19.67 13.47
N GLU A 125 17.37 19.38 14.56
CA GLU A 125 17.96 18.78 15.77
C GLU A 125 18.07 17.25 15.65
N GLY A 126 17.43 16.62 14.64
CA GLY A 126 17.40 15.17 14.51
C GLY A 126 16.60 14.46 15.60
N ASP A 127 15.63 15.14 16.21
CA ASP A 127 14.87 14.66 17.38
C ASP A 127 13.89 13.53 17.06
N HIS A 128 13.61 13.31 15.78
CA HIS A 128 12.74 12.22 15.36
C HIS A 128 13.56 10.98 14.98
N ASP A 129 13.19 9.83 15.54
CA ASP A 129 13.81 8.53 15.22
C ASP A 129 13.57 8.13 13.77
N ILE A 130 12.41 8.51 13.24
CA ILE A 130 11.97 8.15 11.88
C ILE A 130 11.14 9.28 11.26
N VAL A 131 11.37 9.51 9.97
CA VAL A 131 10.55 10.39 9.14
C VAL A 131 9.82 9.57 8.09
N ILE A 132 8.51 9.75 7.97
CA ILE A 132 7.66 9.01 7.04
C ILE A 132 7.11 9.94 5.96
N PHE A 133 7.36 9.56 4.70
CA PHE A 133 6.81 10.16 3.48
C PHE A 133 5.70 9.26 2.94
N PRO A 134 4.44 9.52 3.28
CA PRO A 134 3.33 8.72 2.78
C PRO A 134 2.88 9.18 1.40
N ALA A 135 2.48 8.23 0.55
CA ALA A 135 1.90 8.51 -0.75
C ALA A 135 0.72 7.59 -1.07
N LEU A 136 -0.27 8.10 -1.80
CA LEU A 136 -1.28 7.28 -2.45
C LEU A 136 -0.80 6.98 -3.87
N VAL A 137 -0.47 5.72 -4.14
CA VAL A 137 0.17 5.31 -5.40
C VAL A 137 -0.68 4.33 -6.20
N GLU A 138 -0.58 4.42 -7.53
CA GLU A 138 -1.15 3.41 -8.39
C GLU A 138 -0.32 2.13 -8.37
N ARG A 139 -1.00 0.99 -8.21
CA ARG A 139 -0.41 -0.35 -8.24
C ARG A 139 -1.14 -1.22 -9.24
N GLN A 140 -0.51 -2.34 -9.61
CA GLN A 140 -1.12 -3.35 -10.48
C GLN A 140 -1.63 -4.52 -9.63
N ALA A 141 -2.96 -4.68 -9.57
CA ALA A 141 -3.59 -5.80 -8.89
C ALA A 141 -3.80 -6.97 -9.87
N GLN A 142 -3.53 -8.19 -9.42
CA GLN A 142 -3.80 -9.40 -10.17
C GLN A 142 -5.29 -9.76 -10.04
N SER A 143 -6.01 -9.69 -11.15
CA SER A 143 -7.43 -10.04 -11.21
C SER A 143 -7.63 -11.51 -11.55
N THR A 144 -8.37 -12.22 -10.72
CA THR A 144 -8.78 -13.62 -10.91
C THR A 144 -10.30 -13.74 -10.71
N GLY A 145 -11.03 -13.78 -11.83
CA GLY A 145 -12.48 -13.76 -11.77
C GLY A 145 -13.02 -12.46 -11.18
N LYS A 146 -13.79 -12.56 -10.10
CA LYS A 146 -14.44 -11.40 -9.46
C LYS A 146 -13.58 -10.67 -8.42
N TYR A 147 -12.36 -11.13 -8.17
CA TYR A 147 -11.48 -10.55 -7.17
C TYR A 147 -10.17 -10.09 -7.79
N ALA A 148 -9.61 -9.05 -7.20
CA ALA A 148 -8.23 -8.63 -7.46
C ALA A 148 -7.43 -8.67 -6.14
N THR A 149 -6.14 -9.00 -6.25
CA THR A 149 -5.21 -9.09 -5.12
C THR A 149 -3.96 -8.27 -5.40
N TRP A 150 -3.54 -7.48 -4.42
CA TRP A 150 -2.29 -6.70 -4.44
C TRP A 150 -1.94 -6.27 -3.01
N ASP A 151 -0.71 -5.97 -2.75
CA ASP A 151 -0.18 -5.36 -1.52
C ASP A 151 -0.90 -5.81 -0.22
N GLY A 152 -1.07 -7.12 -0.06
CA GLY A 152 -1.63 -7.74 1.13
C GLY A 152 -3.16 -7.83 1.18
N VAL A 153 -3.88 -7.28 0.22
CA VAL A 153 -5.35 -7.27 0.23
C VAL A 153 -5.98 -8.05 -0.93
N ARG A 154 -7.26 -8.36 -0.75
CA ARG A 154 -8.14 -8.93 -1.77
C ARG A 154 -9.45 -8.17 -1.79
N ARG A 155 -9.82 -7.62 -2.94
CA ARG A 155 -11.05 -6.82 -3.13
C ARG A 155 -11.89 -7.36 -4.28
N ALA A 156 -13.21 -7.18 -4.20
CA ALA A 156 -14.09 -7.45 -5.32
C ALA A 156 -13.90 -6.37 -6.40
N ASN A 157 -13.73 -6.80 -7.67
CA ASN A 157 -13.60 -5.91 -8.82
C ASN A 157 -14.85 -5.86 -9.70
N ILE A 158 -15.93 -6.52 -9.29
CA ILE A 158 -17.18 -6.65 -10.03
C ILE A 158 -18.33 -6.30 -9.09
N THR A 159 -19.32 -5.56 -9.61
CA THR A 159 -20.57 -5.29 -8.88
C THR A 159 -21.41 -6.55 -8.72
N ASP A 160 -22.10 -6.67 -7.59
CA ASP A 160 -23.05 -7.75 -7.33
C ASP A 160 -24.15 -7.79 -8.40
N GLY A 161 -24.57 -9.01 -8.75
CA GLY A 161 -25.62 -9.26 -9.74
C GLY A 161 -25.14 -9.65 -11.13
N LEU A 162 -23.84 -9.68 -11.39
CA LEU A 162 -23.29 -10.21 -12.63
C LEU A 162 -23.05 -11.72 -12.52
N ASP A 163 -23.41 -12.44 -13.60
CA ASP A 163 -23.28 -13.90 -13.69
C ASP A 163 -21.83 -14.34 -13.42
N ASN A 164 -21.61 -14.85 -12.22
CA ASN A 164 -20.30 -15.28 -11.72
C ASN A 164 -19.61 -16.30 -12.65
N ALA A 165 -20.36 -17.06 -13.42
CA ALA A 165 -19.82 -18.10 -14.31
C ALA A 165 -19.03 -17.51 -15.51
N ARG A 166 -19.33 -16.28 -15.92
CA ARG A 166 -18.64 -15.63 -17.04
C ARG A 166 -17.34 -14.95 -16.63
N PHE A 167 -17.26 -14.48 -15.37
CA PHE A 167 -16.07 -13.80 -14.85
C PHE A 167 -15.02 -14.75 -14.26
N SER A 168 -15.39 -15.97 -13.90
CA SER A 168 -14.46 -16.96 -13.35
C SER A 168 -13.27 -17.28 -14.27
N ARG A 169 -13.34 -16.89 -15.54
CA ARG A 169 -12.29 -17.09 -16.55
C ARG A 169 -11.48 -15.82 -16.85
N TRP A 170 -11.80 -14.70 -16.19
CA TRP A 170 -11.11 -13.44 -16.45
C TRP A 170 -9.85 -13.35 -15.58
N HIS A 171 -8.71 -13.42 -16.22
CA HIS A 171 -7.41 -13.25 -15.61
C HIS A 171 -6.73 -12.05 -16.26
N GLY A 172 -6.13 -11.19 -15.47
CA GLY A 172 -5.47 -10.01 -15.98
C GLY A 172 -4.95 -9.12 -14.87
N SER A 173 -4.56 -7.92 -15.25
CA SER A 173 -4.11 -6.88 -14.32
C SER A 173 -5.09 -5.71 -14.36
N VAL A 174 -5.36 -5.12 -13.19
CA VAL A 174 -6.22 -3.94 -13.03
C VAL A 174 -5.49 -2.91 -12.16
N GLY A 175 -5.75 -1.63 -12.42
CA GLY A 175 -5.24 -0.55 -11.56
C GLY A 175 -5.84 -0.65 -10.16
N ALA A 176 -5.01 -0.42 -9.15
CA ALA A 176 -5.36 -0.41 -7.74
C ALA A 176 -4.66 0.74 -7.03
N VAL A 177 -5.14 1.14 -5.86
CA VAL A 177 -4.53 2.19 -5.04
C VAL A 177 -3.96 1.57 -3.78
N SER A 178 -2.72 1.94 -3.44
CA SER A 178 -2.08 1.57 -2.18
C SER A 178 -1.60 2.80 -1.43
N LEU A 179 -1.54 2.67 -0.12
CA LEU A 179 -0.70 3.52 0.71
C LEU A 179 0.73 3.02 0.61
N GLN A 180 1.63 3.87 0.17
CA GLN A 180 3.08 3.67 0.23
C GLN A 180 3.64 4.50 1.37
N LEU A 181 4.50 3.91 2.18
CA LEU A 181 5.27 4.60 3.22
C LEU A 181 6.75 4.48 2.91
N ASN A 182 7.38 5.58 2.50
CA ASN A 182 8.82 5.69 2.44
C ASN A 182 9.33 6.22 3.78
N SER A 183 10.22 5.49 4.44
CA SER A 183 10.76 5.86 5.74
C SER A 183 12.25 6.15 5.67
N PHE A 184 12.64 7.16 6.42
CA PHE A 184 14.02 7.63 6.56
C PHE A 184 14.35 7.75 8.04
N ASP A 185 15.62 7.63 8.40
CA ASP A 185 16.06 8.02 9.75
C ASP A 185 16.14 9.55 9.90
N GLY A 186 16.39 10.02 11.12
CA GLY A 186 16.47 11.46 11.39
C GLY A 186 17.58 12.20 10.63
N GLN A 187 18.46 11.47 9.92
CA GLN A 187 19.55 11.99 9.10
C GLN A 187 19.28 11.91 7.59
N GLY A 188 18.06 11.54 7.20
CA GLY A 188 17.65 11.43 5.79
C GLY A 188 18.09 10.15 5.07
N ARG A 189 18.67 9.17 5.77
CA ARG A 189 19.03 7.90 5.15
C ARG A 189 17.77 7.02 5.01
N TRP A 190 17.55 6.55 3.78
CA TRP A 190 16.43 5.66 3.52
C TRP A 190 16.51 4.36 4.32
N LEU A 191 15.44 4.01 4.98
CA LEU A 191 15.29 2.81 5.81
C LEU A 191 14.48 1.72 5.11
N ALA A 192 13.28 2.07 4.66
CA ALA A 192 12.36 1.10 4.06
C ALA A 192 11.29 1.78 3.22
N THR A 193 10.69 0.97 2.33
CA THR A 193 9.45 1.29 1.63
C THR A 193 8.47 0.15 1.88
N SER A 194 7.27 0.45 2.37
CA SER A 194 6.21 -0.51 2.59
C SER A 194 4.92 -0.11 1.88
N TYR A 195 4.07 -1.10 1.65
CA TYR A 195 2.82 -0.92 0.93
C TYR A 195 1.66 -1.60 1.67
N GLY A 196 0.47 -0.99 1.56
CA GLY A 196 -0.78 -1.60 1.97
C GLY A 196 -1.88 -1.26 0.98
N GLY A 197 -2.52 -2.28 0.42
CA GLY A 197 -3.57 -2.10 -0.57
C GLY A 197 -4.81 -1.47 0.03
N LEU A 198 -5.32 -0.40 -0.58
CA LEU A 198 -6.49 0.33 -0.11
C LEU A 198 -7.73 -0.08 -0.92
N VAL A 199 -7.83 0.40 -2.14
CA VAL A 199 -9.05 0.33 -2.94
C VAL A 199 -8.78 0.01 -4.41
N LEU A 200 -9.81 -0.52 -5.08
CA LEU A 200 -9.86 -0.57 -6.55
C LEU A 200 -10.62 0.66 -7.03
N PRO A 201 -9.99 1.56 -7.79
CA PRO A 201 -10.65 2.77 -8.27
C PRO A 201 -11.75 2.49 -9.29
N HIS A 202 -11.70 1.34 -9.94
CA HIS A 202 -12.65 0.97 -10.96
C HIS A 202 -13.44 -0.29 -10.60
N PHE A 203 -14.67 -0.38 -11.13
CA PHE A 203 -15.46 -1.59 -11.16
C PHE A 203 -15.88 -1.92 -12.60
N TYR A 204 -16.21 -3.19 -12.83
CA TYR A 204 -16.64 -3.65 -14.13
C TYR A 204 -18.13 -3.97 -14.14
N THR A 205 -18.79 -3.53 -15.22
CA THR A 205 -20.15 -3.94 -15.55
C THR A 205 -20.16 -4.64 -16.92
N ILE A 206 -21.16 -5.49 -17.17
CA ILE A 206 -21.39 -6.01 -18.53
C ILE A 206 -22.70 -5.45 -19.03
N LYS A 207 -22.64 -4.73 -20.12
CA LYS A 207 -23.81 -4.33 -20.90
C LYS A 207 -23.70 -4.91 -22.29
N ASP A 208 -24.75 -5.60 -22.77
CA ASP A 208 -24.80 -6.21 -24.10
C ASP A 208 -23.62 -7.16 -24.41
N LYS A 209 -23.16 -7.93 -23.40
CA LYS A 209 -21.99 -8.82 -23.43
C LYS A 209 -20.64 -8.09 -23.57
N ILE A 210 -20.61 -6.78 -23.47
CA ILE A 210 -19.40 -5.95 -23.56
C ILE A 210 -19.04 -5.49 -22.14
N PRO A 211 -17.82 -5.79 -21.64
CA PRO A 211 -17.34 -5.27 -20.37
C PRO A 211 -17.12 -3.75 -20.49
N ARG A 212 -17.54 -3.03 -19.46
CA ARG A 212 -17.32 -1.58 -19.31
C ARG A 212 -16.66 -1.31 -17.98
N THR A 213 -15.68 -0.44 -17.99
CA THR A 213 -14.99 0.04 -16.80
C THR A 213 -15.64 1.34 -16.36
N HIS A 214 -15.88 1.46 -15.07
CA HIS A 214 -16.44 2.65 -14.43
C HIS A 214 -15.53 3.07 -13.27
N LEU A 215 -15.25 4.36 -13.16
CA LEU A 215 -14.63 4.94 -11.97
C LEU A 215 -15.65 4.91 -10.82
N LYS A 216 -15.20 4.63 -9.61
CA LYS A 216 -16.03 4.71 -8.41
C LYS A 216 -16.05 6.15 -7.90
N ASP A 217 -17.23 6.72 -7.72
CA ASP A 217 -17.41 8.07 -7.16
C ASP A 217 -17.03 8.12 -5.66
N ASP A 218 -17.19 6.97 -4.98
CA ASP A 218 -16.98 6.80 -3.53
C ASP A 218 -15.82 5.83 -3.20
N MET A 219 -14.74 5.87 -4.01
CA MET A 219 -13.67 4.86 -3.93
C MET A 219 -13.02 4.74 -2.54
N PHE A 220 -13.03 5.79 -1.71
CA PHE A 220 -12.46 5.82 -0.37
C PHE A 220 -13.51 5.79 0.75
N ALA A 221 -14.75 5.37 0.49
CA ALA A 221 -15.82 5.35 1.48
C ALA A 221 -15.79 4.11 2.42
N ASP A 222 -15.13 3.03 2.02
CA ASP A 222 -15.02 1.81 2.85
C ASP A 222 -13.89 1.97 3.88
N GLU A 223 -14.24 2.50 5.05
CA GLU A 223 -13.31 2.77 6.15
C GLU A 223 -12.57 1.50 6.62
N ASN A 224 -13.25 0.35 6.69
CA ASN A 224 -12.60 -0.90 7.07
C ASN A 224 -11.53 -1.33 6.07
N ALA A 225 -11.78 -1.12 4.77
CA ALA A 225 -10.80 -1.39 3.73
C ALA A 225 -9.58 -0.46 3.83
N LEU A 226 -9.81 0.83 4.17
CA LEU A 226 -8.74 1.79 4.39
C LEU A 226 -7.91 1.44 5.63
N GLU A 227 -8.57 1.13 6.76
CA GLU A 227 -7.91 0.72 8.01
C GLU A 227 -7.04 -0.52 7.81
N GLU A 228 -7.56 -1.55 7.10
CA GLU A 228 -6.79 -2.75 6.76
C GLU A 228 -5.54 -2.39 5.96
N GLY A 229 -5.66 -1.54 4.92
CA GLY A 229 -4.54 -1.13 4.08
C GLY A 229 -3.50 -0.29 4.84
N VAL A 230 -3.93 0.65 5.68
CA VAL A 230 -3.06 1.44 6.54
C VAL A 230 -2.25 0.52 7.46
N ARG A 231 -2.91 -0.41 8.16
CA ARG A 231 -2.23 -1.37 9.03
C ARG A 231 -1.22 -2.23 8.28
N LEU A 232 -1.55 -2.68 7.06
CA LEU A 232 -0.63 -3.48 6.23
C LEU A 232 0.61 -2.68 5.81
N ALA A 233 0.48 -1.37 5.58
CA ALA A 233 1.62 -0.51 5.29
C ALA A 233 2.49 -0.24 6.52
N VAL A 234 1.87 -0.06 7.70
CA VAL A 234 2.56 0.29 8.96
C VAL A 234 3.29 -0.89 9.59
N VAL A 235 2.67 -2.07 9.65
CA VAL A 235 3.22 -3.26 10.33
C VAL A 235 4.64 -3.63 9.89
N PRO A 236 4.99 -3.61 8.59
CA PRO A 236 6.35 -3.94 8.16
C PRO A 236 7.42 -2.97 8.67
N LEU A 237 7.05 -1.72 8.94
CA LEU A 237 7.96 -0.69 9.45
C LEU A 237 8.08 -0.73 10.97
N LEU A 238 6.95 -0.82 11.66
CA LEU A 238 6.88 -0.59 13.10
C LEU A 238 6.56 -1.87 13.91
N GLY A 239 6.38 -2.99 13.21
CA GLY A 239 5.99 -4.26 13.81
C GLY A 239 4.50 -4.33 14.19
N PRO A 240 3.99 -5.53 14.51
CA PRO A 240 2.58 -5.73 14.82
C PRO A 240 2.18 -5.10 16.15
N VAL A 241 0.94 -4.60 16.25
CA VAL A 241 0.34 -4.16 17.51
C VAL A 241 0.20 -5.38 18.43
N VAL A 242 0.96 -5.43 19.51
CA VAL A 242 0.74 -6.41 20.57
C VAL A 242 -0.47 -5.94 21.37
N LYS A 243 -1.65 -6.49 21.10
CA LYS A 243 -2.82 -6.26 21.96
C LYS A 243 -2.54 -6.93 23.29
N ASN A 244 -2.20 -6.14 24.31
CA ASN A 244 -2.18 -6.62 25.70
C ASN A 244 -3.60 -7.09 26.05
N LYS A 245 -3.74 -8.38 26.40
CA LYS A 245 -4.98 -8.99 26.86
C LYS A 245 -5.25 -8.59 28.31
#